data_86492873f7cb61b12a786ce691c2ce84
#
_entry.id   86492873f7cb61b12a786ce691c2ce84
#
_cell.length_a   1.000
_cell.length_b   1.000
_cell.length_c   1.000
_cell.angle_alpha   90.00
_cell.angle_beta   90.00
_cell.angle_gamma   90.00
#
_symmetry.space_group_name_H-M   'P 1'
#
loop_
_entity.id
_entity.type
_entity.pdbx_description
1 polymer ?
#
loop_
_entity_poly.entity_id
_entity_poly.type
_entity_poly.pdbx_seq_one_letter_code
_entity_poly.pdbx_strand_id
1 'polypeptide(L)'
;SLWSNVKFCLDHLPFLSAGDGIVCMLPMAHMYGMVIEMIHPFLKGCHLHFLTRIPSPKIIMDAFATVKPKLIIAVPLIIEKIIRTKVFPLLEKPLMKLLLKVPFLDTQLLTKINDKLYETFGGNLSQMIIGGAALNRDVERFLRRINFPFTVGYGMTECGPLISYAPWDETRIGSCGRIVDRMEGRVNSSDSENIVGELQVKGTNIMLGYFKNEEATQAIFTEDGWMKTGDLCTIDADGFIYLRGRNKNMILGPSGQNIYPEEIEDRLNNMPYVCESLIIEQDGKLVALVYPDIDNA
;
A
#
# COMPACT_ATOMS: atom_id res chain seq x y z
N SER A 1 -13.50 7.11 -15.62
CA SER A 1 -12.64 6.73 -14.48
C SER A 1 -11.15 6.90 -14.75
N LEU A 2 -10.57 6.30 -15.82
CA LEU A 2 -9.12 6.37 -16.12
C LEU A 2 -8.58 7.80 -16.18
N TRP A 3 -9.20 8.66 -16.99
CA TRP A 3 -8.75 10.06 -17.13
C TRP A 3 -8.78 10.83 -15.82
N SER A 4 -9.75 10.59 -14.96
CA SER A 4 -9.82 11.23 -13.64
C SER A 4 -8.64 10.86 -12.75
N ASN A 5 -8.23 9.58 -12.75
CA ASN A 5 -7.05 9.11 -12.04
C ASN A 5 -5.75 9.72 -12.59
N VAL A 6 -5.62 9.73 -13.92
CA VAL A 6 -4.46 10.34 -14.58
C VAL A 6 -4.36 11.84 -14.25
N LYS A 7 -5.48 12.55 -14.29
CA LYS A 7 -5.53 13.97 -13.95
C LYS A 7 -5.13 14.21 -12.48
N PHE A 8 -5.59 13.36 -11.57
CA PHE A 8 -5.14 13.40 -10.18
C PHE A 8 -3.61 13.26 -10.09
N CYS A 9 -3.02 12.26 -10.76
CA CYS A 9 -1.57 12.08 -10.74
C CYS A 9 -0.82 13.27 -11.34
N LEU A 10 -1.34 13.88 -12.43
CA LEU A 10 -0.74 15.07 -13.02
C LEU A 10 -0.72 16.26 -12.06
N ASP A 11 -1.75 16.43 -11.25
CA ASP A 11 -1.90 17.53 -10.29
C ASP A 11 -1.11 17.28 -8.98
N HIS A 12 -1.06 16.03 -8.51
CA HIS A 12 -0.52 15.69 -7.17
C HIS A 12 0.87 15.03 -7.18
N LEU A 13 1.43 14.70 -8.35
CA LEU A 13 2.80 14.21 -8.51
C LEU A 13 3.63 15.19 -9.38
N PRO A 14 3.81 16.45 -8.94
CA PRO A 14 4.42 17.51 -9.75
C PRO A 14 5.91 17.34 -9.98
N PHE A 15 6.59 16.51 -9.19
CA PHE A 15 8.04 16.28 -9.26
C PHE A 15 8.50 15.52 -10.51
N LEU A 16 7.60 14.87 -11.24
CA LEU A 16 7.92 14.24 -12.53
C LEU A 16 7.95 15.27 -13.66
N SER A 17 8.97 15.16 -14.50
CA SER A 17 9.19 16.02 -15.66
C SER A 17 9.49 15.20 -16.91
N ALA A 18 9.37 15.82 -18.08
CA ALA A 18 9.75 15.21 -19.36
C ALA A 18 11.22 14.75 -19.31
N GLY A 19 11.47 13.54 -19.79
CA GLY A 19 12.78 12.90 -19.79
C GLY A 19 13.11 12.10 -18.52
N ASP A 20 12.35 12.23 -17.42
CA ASP A 20 12.55 11.38 -16.24
C ASP A 20 12.26 9.90 -16.59
N GLY A 21 13.09 9.00 -16.04
CA GLY A 21 12.91 7.55 -16.24
C GLY A 21 11.92 6.94 -15.25
N ILE A 22 11.06 6.07 -15.74
CA ILE A 22 10.14 5.25 -14.93
C ILE A 22 10.41 3.79 -15.23
N VAL A 23 10.56 2.98 -14.19
CA VAL A 23 10.66 1.52 -14.33
C VAL A 23 9.25 0.92 -14.20
N CYS A 24 8.71 0.40 -15.31
CA CYS A 24 7.42 -0.27 -15.35
C CYS A 24 7.62 -1.74 -14.94
N MET A 25 7.31 -2.08 -13.71
CA MET A 25 7.49 -3.43 -13.16
C MET A 25 6.19 -4.14 -12.78
N LEU A 26 5.09 -3.40 -12.68
CA LEU A 26 3.78 -3.97 -12.41
C LEU A 26 3.13 -4.47 -13.72
N PRO A 27 2.25 -5.47 -13.65
CA PRO A 27 1.51 -5.92 -14.83
C PRO A 27 0.68 -4.78 -15.44
N MET A 28 0.88 -4.50 -16.73
CA MET A 28 0.15 -3.44 -17.44
C MET A 28 -1.34 -3.74 -17.63
N ALA A 29 -1.77 -4.98 -17.48
CA ALA A 29 -3.18 -5.36 -17.44
C ALA A 29 -3.86 -5.00 -16.10
N HIS A 30 -3.09 -4.68 -15.07
CA HIS A 30 -3.61 -4.24 -13.76
C HIS A 30 -3.71 -2.72 -13.74
N MET A 31 -4.86 -2.18 -13.30
CA MET A 31 -5.15 -0.74 -13.31
C MET A 31 -4.07 0.10 -12.62
N TYR A 32 -3.46 -0.41 -11.56
CA TYR A 32 -2.43 0.26 -10.81
C TYR A 32 -1.17 0.52 -11.66
N GLY A 33 -0.65 -0.53 -12.34
CA GLY A 33 0.47 -0.38 -13.26
C GLY A 33 0.10 0.44 -14.50
N MET A 34 -1.05 0.14 -15.13
CA MET A 34 -1.51 0.85 -16.32
C MET A 34 -1.60 2.38 -16.12
N VAL A 35 -2.24 2.82 -15.05
CA VAL A 35 -2.49 4.25 -14.85
C VAL A 35 -1.27 4.97 -14.33
N ILE A 36 -0.61 4.44 -13.29
CA ILE A 36 0.39 5.19 -12.54
C ILE A 36 1.81 4.98 -13.08
N GLU A 37 2.15 3.78 -13.59
CA GLU A 37 3.48 3.52 -14.21
C GLU A 37 3.51 3.83 -15.72
N MET A 38 2.37 3.78 -16.42
CA MET A 38 2.37 3.93 -17.87
C MET A 38 1.68 5.23 -18.32
N ILE A 39 0.35 5.36 -18.17
CA ILE A 39 -0.40 6.46 -18.79
C ILE A 39 0.01 7.82 -18.22
N HIS A 40 0.07 7.97 -16.90
CA HIS A 40 0.45 9.23 -16.26
C HIS A 40 1.87 9.69 -16.64
N PRO A 41 2.93 8.85 -16.47
CA PRO A 41 4.28 9.27 -16.85
C PRO A 41 4.43 9.51 -18.37
N PHE A 42 3.75 8.71 -19.21
CA PHE A 42 3.72 8.93 -20.64
C PHE A 42 3.23 10.34 -21.00
N LEU A 43 2.13 10.78 -20.37
CA LEU A 43 1.59 12.13 -20.59
C LEU A 43 2.49 13.25 -20.03
N LYS A 44 3.34 12.94 -19.05
CA LYS A 44 4.39 13.85 -18.56
C LYS A 44 5.61 13.91 -19.47
N GLY A 45 5.70 13.05 -20.51
CA GLY A 45 6.86 12.93 -21.39
C GLY A 45 8.04 12.19 -20.77
N CYS A 46 7.79 11.32 -19.79
CA CYS A 46 8.80 10.46 -19.18
C CYS A 46 9.22 9.33 -20.12
N HIS A 47 10.43 8.79 -19.88
CA HIS A 47 10.91 7.59 -20.53
C HIS A 47 10.44 6.36 -19.77
N LEU A 48 9.64 5.49 -20.41
CA LEU A 48 9.11 4.27 -19.83
C LEU A 48 10.05 3.10 -20.12
N HIS A 49 10.56 2.47 -19.06
CA HIS A 49 11.45 1.31 -19.13
C HIS A 49 10.70 0.06 -18.68
N PHE A 50 10.24 -0.73 -19.65
CA PHE A 50 9.54 -1.99 -19.37
C PHE A 50 10.51 -3.11 -19.06
N LEU A 51 10.29 -3.84 -17.96
CA LEU A 51 11.05 -5.03 -17.65
C LEU A 51 10.63 -6.17 -18.61
N THR A 52 11.56 -6.64 -19.40
CA THR A 52 11.33 -7.74 -20.38
C THR A 52 11.46 -9.13 -19.78
N ARG A 53 11.86 -9.22 -18.51
CA ARG A 53 12.03 -10.46 -17.74
C ARG A 53 11.09 -10.44 -16.54
N ILE A 54 10.77 -11.62 -16.01
CA ILE A 54 10.00 -11.74 -14.77
C ILE A 54 10.70 -10.92 -13.67
N PRO A 55 10.02 -9.97 -13.03
CA PRO A 55 10.62 -9.13 -12.01
C PRO A 55 11.15 -9.96 -10.84
N SER A 56 12.47 -10.04 -10.72
CA SER A 56 13.15 -10.56 -9.54
C SER A 56 13.82 -9.40 -8.79
N PRO A 57 14.10 -9.52 -7.49
CA PRO A 57 14.77 -8.46 -6.74
C PRO A 57 16.02 -7.93 -7.41
N LYS A 58 16.85 -8.83 -8.00
CA LYS A 58 18.09 -8.45 -8.71
C LYS A 58 17.76 -7.63 -9.96
N ILE A 59 16.85 -8.09 -10.81
CA ILE A 59 16.47 -7.39 -12.06
C ILE A 59 15.91 -6.00 -11.76
N ILE A 60 15.06 -5.90 -10.74
CA ILE A 60 14.47 -4.62 -10.28
C ILE A 60 15.57 -3.67 -9.80
N MET A 61 16.51 -4.15 -8.98
CA MET A 61 17.61 -3.32 -8.46
C MET A 61 18.55 -2.85 -9.56
N ASP A 62 18.89 -3.72 -10.52
CA ASP A 62 19.72 -3.37 -11.68
C ASP A 62 19.02 -2.30 -12.55
N ALA A 63 17.70 -2.40 -12.72
CA ALA A 63 16.91 -1.41 -13.43
C ALA A 63 16.91 -0.06 -12.70
N PHE A 64 16.70 -0.05 -11.36
CA PHE A 64 16.74 1.17 -10.57
C PHE A 64 18.10 1.85 -10.59
N ALA A 65 19.19 1.08 -10.51
CA ALA A 65 20.55 1.61 -10.59
C ALA A 65 20.83 2.27 -11.95
N THR A 66 20.22 1.74 -13.03
CA THR A 66 20.41 2.26 -14.39
C THR A 66 19.50 3.46 -14.67
N VAL A 67 18.21 3.35 -14.35
CA VAL A 67 17.17 4.34 -14.70
C VAL A 67 17.15 5.51 -13.71
N LYS A 68 17.46 5.26 -12.44
CA LYS A 68 17.42 6.24 -11.33
C LYS A 68 16.07 6.95 -11.24
N PRO A 69 14.98 6.22 -11.03
CA PRO A 69 13.64 6.77 -11.11
C PRO A 69 13.36 7.75 -9.96
N LYS A 70 12.61 8.82 -10.24
CA LYS A 70 12.07 9.72 -9.21
C LYS A 70 10.82 9.17 -8.56
N LEU A 71 10.05 8.35 -9.27
CA LEU A 71 8.83 7.69 -8.78
C LEU A 71 8.99 6.19 -8.92
N ILE A 72 8.74 5.48 -7.83
CA ILE A 72 8.66 4.02 -7.81
C ILE A 72 7.24 3.63 -7.36
N ILE A 73 6.61 2.76 -8.13
CA ILE A 73 5.31 2.17 -7.79
C ILE A 73 5.56 0.73 -7.38
N ALA A 74 5.20 0.37 -6.17
CA ALA A 74 5.55 -0.92 -5.60
C ALA A 74 4.36 -1.62 -4.95
N VAL A 75 4.44 -2.94 -4.85
CA VAL A 75 3.66 -3.72 -3.91
C VAL A 75 4.46 -3.93 -2.62
N PRO A 76 3.81 -4.11 -1.45
CA PRO A 76 4.49 -4.23 -0.16
C PRO A 76 5.63 -5.24 -0.14
N LEU A 77 5.42 -6.41 -0.74
CA LEU A 77 6.37 -7.53 -0.74
C LEU A 77 7.81 -7.12 -1.14
N ILE A 78 7.97 -6.18 -2.07
CA ILE A 78 9.29 -5.75 -2.56
C ILE A 78 10.07 -5.05 -1.45
N ILE A 79 9.47 -4.03 -0.83
CA ILE A 79 10.13 -3.24 0.21
C ILE A 79 10.27 -4.03 1.51
N GLU A 80 9.25 -4.80 1.87
CA GLU A 80 9.26 -5.65 3.06
C GLU A 80 10.39 -6.67 3.02
N LYS A 81 10.56 -7.35 1.89
CA LYS A 81 11.65 -8.31 1.72
C LYS A 81 13.01 -7.65 1.91
N ILE A 82 13.22 -6.45 1.35
CA ILE A 82 14.48 -5.72 1.52
C ILE A 82 14.70 -5.36 3.00
N ILE A 83 13.71 -4.78 3.66
CA ILE A 83 13.83 -4.33 5.05
C ILE A 83 14.02 -5.53 6.00
N ARG A 84 13.17 -6.56 5.89
CA ARG A 84 13.21 -7.72 6.79
C ARG A 84 14.45 -8.59 6.60
N THR A 85 14.95 -8.75 5.37
CA THR A 85 16.11 -9.63 5.14
C THR A 85 17.46 -8.91 5.22
N LYS A 86 17.53 -7.63 4.91
CA LYS A 86 18.81 -6.90 4.86
C LYS A 86 18.99 -5.88 5.97
N VAL A 87 17.92 -5.27 6.46
CA VAL A 87 18.02 -4.16 7.42
C VAL A 87 17.75 -4.62 8.84
N PHE A 88 16.64 -5.29 9.13
CA PHE A 88 16.30 -5.71 10.48
C PHE A 88 17.37 -6.60 11.13
N PRO A 89 17.96 -7.62 10.47
CA PRO A 89 19.03 -8.42 11.07
C PRO A 89 20.29 -7.63 11.44
N LEU A 90 20.57 -6.53 10.72
CA LEU A 90 21.66 -5.63 11.10
C LEU A 90 21.34 -4.84 12.36
N LEU A 91 20.09 -4.37 12.51
CA LEU A 91 19.63 -3.60 13.66
C LEU A 91 19.54 -4.45 14.93
N GLU A 92 19.32 -5.75 14.80
CA GLU A 92 19.23 -6.70 15.92
C GLU A 92 20.58 -7.03 16.56
N LYS A 93 21.70 -6.76 15.87
CA LYS A 93 23.03 -6.99 16.43
C LYS A 93 23.22 -6.20 17.75
N PRO A 94 23.85 -6.81 18.80
CA PRO A 94 23.98 -6.19 20.11
C PRO A 94 24.60 -4.79 20.09
N LEU A 95 25.64 -4.60 19.26
CA LEU A 95 26.31 -3.30 19.08
C LEU A 95 25.35 -2.26 18.49
N MET A 96 24.55 -2.64 17.48
CA MET A 96 23.59 -1.74 16.84
C MET A 96 22.46 -1.35 17.80
N LYS A 97 21.94 -2.32 18.57
CA LYS A 97 20.96 -2.04 19.65
C LYS A 97 21.50 -1.06 20.68
N LEU A 98 22.79 -1.14 20.99
CA LEU A 98 23.43 -0.20 21.93
C LEU A 98 23.56 1.20 21.30
N LEU A 99 24.04 1.30 20.07
CA LEU A 99 24.19 2.57 19.34
C LEU A 99 22.87 3.29 19.16
N LEU A 100 21.78 2.55 18.88
CA LEU A 100 20.42 3.09 18.72
C LEU A 100 19.81 3.65 20.02
N LYS A 101 20.41 3.36 21.20
CA LYS A 101 19.99 3.93 22.49
C LYS A 101 20.72 5.22 22.84
N VAL A 102 21.78 5.57 22.12
CA VAL A 102 22.56 6.78 22.38
C VAL A 102 22.04 7.90 21.50
N PRO A 103 21.48 8.98 22.07
CA PRO A 103 21.06 10.16 21.31
C PRO A 103 22.20 10.66 20.43
N PHE A 104 21.88 11.21 19.25
CA PHE A 104 22.82 11.63 18.22
C PHE A 104 23.47 10.49 17.41
N LEU A 105 23.89 9.38 18.02
CA LEU A 105 24.40 8.22 17.27
C LEU A 105 23.26 7.47 16.55
N ASP A 106 22.10 7.39 17.18
CA ASP A 106 20.91 6.82 16.54
C ASP A 106 20.52 7.57 15.26
N THR A 107 20.47 8.90 15.33
CA THR A 107 20.14 9.75 14.19
C THR A 107 21.15 9.58 13.06
N GLN A 108 22.46 9.61 13.37
CA GLN A 108 23.50 9.40 12.34
C GLN A 108 23.42 8.01 11.70
N LEU A 109 23.15 6.98 12.50
CA LEU A 109 23.01 5.61 12.01
C LEU A 109 21.78 5.47 11.10
N LEU A 110 20.63 6.00 11.54
CA LEU A 110 19.39 5.95 10.79
C LEU A 110 19.51 6.74 9.49
N THR A 111 20.18 7.89 9.48
CA THR A 111 20.48 8.65 8.26
C THR A 111 21.31 7.82 7.28
N LYS A 112 22.41 7.18 7.75
CA LYS A 112 23.21 6.32 6.87
C LYS A 112 22.43 5.13 6.30
N ILE A 113 21.50 4.58 7.07
CA ILE A 113 20.64 3.49 6.58
C ILE A 113 19.68 4.03 5.52
N ASN A 114 19.09 5.21 5.75
CA ASN A 114 18.25 5.88 4.77
C ASN A 114 19.00 6.15 3.46
N ASP A 115 20.20 6.74 3.55
CA ASP A 115 21.04 7.06 2.38
C ASP A 115 21.34 5.79 1.58
N LYS A 116 21.73 4.70 2.27
CA LYS A 116 22.01 3.43 1.61
C LYS A 116 20.77 2.80 0.97
N LEU A 117 19.62 2.92 1.62
CA LEU A 117 18.34 2.47 1.06
C LEU A 117 17.97 3.31 -0.15
N TYR A 118 18.13 4.62 -0.06
CA TYR A 118 17.92 5.58 -1.14
C TYR A 118 18.81 5.27 -2.37
N GLU A 119 20.10 5.02 -2.16
CA GLU A 119 21.02 4.57 -3.21
C GLU A 119 20.59 3.25 -3.83
N THR A 120 20.08 2.32 -3.03
CA THR A 120 19.57 1.02 -3.50
C THR A 120 18.41 1.20 -4.50
N PHE A 121 17.62 2.26 -4.35
CA PHE A 121 16.54 2.63 -5.27
C PHE A 121 16.96 3.61 -6.37
N GLY A 122 18.26 3.72 -6.66
CA GLY A 122 18.80 4.51 -7.76
C GLY A 122 19.29 5.92 -7.38
N GLY A 123 19.13 6.35 -6.13
CA GLY A 123 19.68 7.60 -5.60
C GLY A 123 19.00 8.87 -6.13
N ASN A 124 17.80 8.79 -6.70
CA ASN A 124 17.06 9.94 -7.26
C ASN A 124 15.57 9.93 -6.90
N LEU A 125 15.19 9.13 -5.90
CA LEU A 125 13.80 8.89 -5.53
C LEU A 125 13.17 10.13 -4.88
N SER A 126 12.11 10.66 -5.48
CA SER A 126 11.26 11.69 -4.86
C SER A 126 10.15 11.06 -4.02
N GLN A 127 9.60 9.93 -4.49
CA GLN A 127 8.54 9.23 -3.79
C GLN A 127 8.40 7.78 -4.22
N MET A 128 8.13 6.89 -3.25
CA MET A 128 7.66 5.54 -3.47
C MET A 128 6.17 5.46 -3.10
N ILE A 129 5.32 5.01 -4.02
CA ILE A 129 3.90 4.73 -3.73
C ILE A 129 3.76 3.22 -3.58
N ILE A 130 3.23 2.79 -2.46
CA ILE A 130 3.01 1.38 -2.13
C ILE A 130 1.51 1.13 -2.12
N GLY A 131 1.06 0.11 -2.86
CA GLY A 131 -0.36 -0.22 -2.95
C GLY A 131 -0.61 -1.67 -3.33
N GLY A 132 -1.87 -2.04 -3.45
CA GLY A 132 -2.31 -3.38 -3.81
C GLY A 132 -2.45 -4.37 -2.66
N ALA A 133 -1.83 -4.10 -1.51
CA ALA A 133 -1.99 -4.86 -0.27
C ALA A 133 -1.61 -3.98 0.95
N ALA A 134 -1.91 -4.45 2.15
CA ALA A 134 -1.49 -3.79 3.37
C ALA A 134 0.04 -3.87 3.54
N LEU A 135 0.66 -2.76 3.94
CA LEU A 135 2.08 -2.71 4.29
C LEU A 135 2.27 -3.19 5.73
N ASN A 136 3.26 -4.06 5.94
CA ASN A 136 3.63 -4.54 7.26
C ASN A 136 3.94 -3.38 8.22
N ARG A 137 3.32 -3.38 9.40
CA ARG A 137 3.36 -2.26 10.37
C ARG A 137 4.76 -1.95 10.89
N ASP A 138 5.60 -2.96 11.09
CA ASP A 138 6.96 -2.74 11.60
C ASP A 138 7.85 -2.15 10.51
N VAL A 139 7.66 -2.59 9.27
CA VAL A 139 8.32 -2.00 8.10
C VAL A 139 7.87 -0.56 7.90
N GLU A 140 6.58 -0.29 8.00
CA GLU A 140 6.02 1.06 7.89
C GLU A 140 6.59 2.01 8.96
N ARG A 141 6.58 1.59 10.25
CA ARG A 141 7.17 2.35 11.35
C ARG A 141 8.66 2.60 11.14
N PHE A 142 9.37 1.60 10.67
CA PHE A 142 10.80 1.74 10.39
C PHE A 142 11.09 2.73 9.28
N LEU A 143 10.40 2.63 8.13
CA LEU A 143 10.55 3.56 7.01
C LEU A 143 10.24 5.00 7.42
N ARG A 144 9.22 5.20 8.26
CA ARG A 144 8.91 6.50 8.86
C ARG A 144 10.03 7.00 9.77
N ARG A 145 10.55 6.14 10.64
CA ARG A 145 11.63 6.49 11.57
C ARG A 145 12.89 6.97 10.86
N ILE A 146 13.21 6.39 9.70
CA ILE A 146 14.36 6.82 8.88
C ILE A 146 14.02 7.95 7.91
N ASN A 147 12.79 8.47 7.92
CA ASN A 147 12.30 9.50 7.00
C ASN A 147 12.43 9.12 5.51
N PHE A 148 12.15 7.86 5.17
CA PHE A 148 12.15 7.39 3.79
C PHE A 148 10.91 7.93 3.04
N PRO A 149 11.03 8.42 1.79
CA PRO A 149 9.94 9.07 1.06
C PRO A 149 8.95 8.04 0.48
N PHE A 150 8.06 7.50 1.30
CA PHE A 150 7.02 6.55 0.87
C PHE A 150 5.63 6.97 1.30
N THR A 151 4.64 6.52 0.56
CA THR A 151 3.22 6.60 0.92
C THR A 151 2.52 5.29 0.63
N VAL A 152 1.45 5.02 1.36
CA VAL A 152 0.54 3.91 1.08
C VAL A 152 -0.70 4.48 0.43
N GLY A 153 -1.03 4.02 -0.78
CA GLY A 153 -2.27 4.35 -1.49
C GLY A 153 -3.24 3.18 -1.47
N TYR A 154 -4.53 3.48 -1.55
CA TYR A 154 -5.57 2.47 -1.62
C TYR A 154 -6.47 2.72 -2.83
N GLY A 155 -6.91 1.63 -3.41
CA GLY A 155 -7.82 1.65 -4.54
C GLY A 155 -8.25 0.27 -4.99
N MET A 156 -9.12 0.24 -5.99
CA MET A 156 -9.66 -0.98 -6.60
C MET A 156 -9.91 -0.78 -8.09
N THR A 157 -10.01 -1.87 -8.83
CA THR A 157 -10.20 -1.84 -10.29
C THR A 157 -11.42 -1.01 -10.69
N GLU A 158 -12.50 -1.10 -9.94
CA GLU A 158 -13.75 -0.39 -10.13
C GLU A 158 -13.63 1.13 -10.00
N CYS A 159 -12.53 1.62 -9.41
CA CYS A 159 -12.22 3.06 -9.28
C CYS A 159 -11.10 3.54 -10.21
N GLY A 160 -10.55 2.68 -11.02
CA GLY A 160 -9.61 2.93 -12.09
C GLY A 160 -8.22 3.53 -11.80
N PRO A 161 -7.43 3.23 -10.72
CA PRO A 161 -7.80 2.45 -9.55
C PRO A 161 -8.02 3.25 -8.26
N LEU A 162 -7.58 4.53 -8.17
CA LEU A 162 -7.27 5.25 -6.94
C LEU A 162 -8.52 5.72 -6.18
N ILE A 163 -8.56 5.43 -4.89
CA ILE A 163 -9.57 5.92 -3.95
C ILE A 163 -8.94 6.88 -2.94
N SER A 164 -7.78 6.50 -2.39
CA SER A 164 -7.14 7.34 -1.37
C SER A 164 -5.63 7.43 -1.53
N TYR A 165 -5.09 8.57 -1.10
CA TYR A 165 -3.68 8.92 -1.16
C TYR A 165 -3.39 10.05 -0.17
N ALA A 166 -2.15 10.17 0.28
CA ALA A 166 -1.59 11.36 0.90
C ALA A 166 -0.14 11.53 0.45
N PRO A 167 0.39 12.77 0.35
CA PRO A 167 1.82 13.00 0.18
C PRO A 167 2.63 12.29 1.26
N TRP A 168 3.85 11.85 0.93
CA TRP A 168 4.64 11.01 1.83
C TRP A 168 4.97 11.68 3.18
N ASP A 169 5.07 12.98 3.24
CA ASP A 169 5.33 13.79 4.43
C ASP A 169 4.06 14.05 5.28
N GLU A 170 2.87 13.83 4.71
CA GLU A 170 1.59 13.95 5.41
C GLU A 170 1.00 12.60 5.87
N THR A 171 1.57 11.46 5.44
CA THR A 171 0.97 10.14 5.74
C THR A 171 1.00 9.83 7.23
N ARG A 172 0.06 8.99 7.70
CA ARG A 172 -0.04 8.47 9.07
C ARG A 172 0.18 6.97 9.09
N ILE A 173 0.85 6.48 10.12
CA ILE A 173 1.08 5.04 10.29
C ILE A 173 -0.26 4.31 10.32
N GLY A 174 -0.39 3.34 9.44
CA GLY A 174 -1.57 2.52 9.31
C GLY A 174 -2.68 3.08 8.47
N SER A 175 -2.54 4.29 8.00
CA SER A 175 -3.50 4.89 7.07
C SER A 175 -3.08 4.67 5.63
N CYS A 176 -4.06 4.58 4.74
CA CYS A 176 -3.86 4.61 3.29
C CYS A 176 -4.11 6.00 2.68
N GLY A 177 -4.04 7.07 3.49
CA GLY A 177 -4.27 8.45 3.06
C GLY A 177 -5.73 8.90 3.20
N ARG A 178 -6.04 10.00 2.52
CA ARG A 178 -7.39 10.61 2.46
C ARG A 178 -8.04 10.31 1.12
N ILE A 179 -9.37 10.39 1.05
CA ILE A 179 -10.10 10.32 -0.23
C ILE A 179 -9.50 11.33 -1.20
N VAL A 180 -9.24 10.89 -2.44
CA VAL A 180 -8.68 11.77 -3.48
C VAL A 180 -9.69 12.84 -3.90
N ASP A 181 -9.21 13.99 -4.35
CA ASP A 181 -10.02 15.07 -4.89
C ASP A 181 -10.92 14.60 -6.00
N ARG A 182 -11.92 14.69 -6.42
CA ARG A 182 -12.85 14.12 -7.44
C ARG A 182 -13.63 12.90 -6.96
N MET A 183 -13.44 12.54 -5.69
CA MET A 183 -14.22 11.51 -5.02
C MET A 183 -14.74 12.01 -3.68
N GLU A 184 -15.82 11.41 -3.25
CA GLU A 184 -16.37 11.50 -1.92
C GLU A 184 -16.32 10.12 -1.28
N GLY A 185 -16.11 10.06 0.02
CA GLY A 185 -16.10 8.81 0.77
C GLY A 185 -16.93 8.93 2.04
N ARG A 186 -17.64 7.86 2.39
CA ARG A 186 -18.32 7.73 3.67
C ARG A 186 -18.15 6.32 4.22
N VAL A 187 -18.20 6.20 5.52
CA VAL A 187 -18.27 4.90 6.19
C VAL A 187 -19.74 4.61 6.50
N ASN A 188 -20.20 3.42 6.14
CA ASN A 188 -21.54 2.96 6.53
C ASN A 188 -21.54 2.56 8.01
N SER A 189 -21.54 3.58 8.87
CA SER A 189 -21.44 3.47 10.33
C SER A 189 -22.09 4.68 10.97
N SER A 190 -22.55 4.55 12.21
CA SER A 190 -23.08 5.66 13.03
C SER A 190 -21.98 6.58 13.57
N ASP A 191 -20.74 6.10 13.61
CA ASP A 191 -19.54 6.82 14.04
C ASP A 191 -18.35 6.35 13.21
N SER A 192 -17.99 7.14 12.21
CA SER A 192 -16.93 6.78 11.27
C SER A 192 -15.53 6.70 11.88
N GLU A 193 -15.31 7.33 13.02
CA GLU A 193 -14.01 7.31 13.69
C GLU A 193 -13.81 6.05 14.55
N ASN A 194 -14.86 5.64 15.27
CA ASN A 194 -14.74 4.64 16.32
C ASN A 194 -15.42 3.30 15.96
N ILE A 195 -16.39 3.33 15.04
CA ILE A 195 -17.14 2.14 14.64
C ILE A 195 -16.78 1.77 13.21
N VAL A 196 -16.19 0.59 13.04
CA VAL A 196 -15.84 0.05 11.73
C VAL A 196 -17.10 -0.15 10.89
N GLY A 197 -17.05 0.32 9.64
CA GLY A 197 -18.12 0.14 8.66
C GLY A 197 -17.56 -0.02 7.24
N GLU A 198 -18.43 -0.37 6.30
CA GLU A 198 -18.04 -0.48 4.91
C GLU A 198 -17.79 0.89 4.31
N LEU A 199 -16.64 1.04 3.65
CA LEU A 199 -16.33 2.22 2.86
C LEU A 199 -17.23 2.28 1.63
N GLN A 200 -17.90 3.40 1.44
CA GLN A 200 -18.69 3.70 0.26
C GLN A 200 -18.12 4.95 -0.39
N VAL A 201 -18.02 4.93 -1.72
CA VAL A 201 -17.38 6.01 -2.48
C VAL A 201 -18.27 6.46 -3.64
N LYS A 202 -18.13 7.75 -4.00
CA LYS A 202 -18.84 8.37 -5.13
C LYS A 202 -17.90 9.34 -5.82
N GLY A 203 -17.95 9.43 -7.15
CA GLY A 203 -17.12 10.39 -7.88
C GLY A 203 -16.80 9.95 -9.30
N THR A 204 -15.94 10.74 -9.95
CA THR A 204 -15.60 10.56 -11.38
C THR A 204 -14.63 9.42 -11.65
N ASN A 205 -14.02 8.86 -10.60
CA ASN A 205 -13.12 7.70 -10.70
C ASN A 205 -13.88 6.38 -10.90
N ILE A 206 -15.15 6.31 -10.46
CA ILE A 206 -15.92 5.07 -10.41
C ILE A 206 -16.27 4.58 -11.81
N MET A 207 -16.27 3.27 -11.99
CA MET A 207 -16.72 2.59 -13.19
C MET A 207 -18.21 2.85 -13.46
N LEU A 208 -18.64 2.67 -14.71
CA LEU A 208 -20.07 2.72 -15.09
C LEU A 208 -20.82 1.44 -14.66
N GLY A 209 -20.11 0.32 -14.54
CA GLY A 209 -20.66 -0.97 -14.19
C GLY A 209 -19.84 -2.12 -14.75
N TYR A 210 -20.22 -3.34 -14.41
CA TYR A 210 -19.63 -4.56 -14.96
C TYR A 210 -20.18 -4.88 -16.35
N PHE A 211 -19.30 -5.15 -17.29
CA PHE A 211 -19.68 -5.41 -18.67
C PHE A 211 -20.62 -6.63 -18.78
N LYS A 212 -21.81 -6.42 -19.35
CA LYS A 212 -22.86 -7.45 -19.52
C LYS A 212 -23.27 -8.17 -18.22
N ASN A 213 -23.14 -7.49 -17.08
CA ASN A 213 -23.55 -8.04 -15.78
C ASN A 213 -24.26 -6.94 -14.96
N GLU A 214 -25.52 -6.74 -15.27
CA GLU A 214 -26.34 -5.70 -14.65
C GLU A 214 -26.66 -6.04 -13.18
N GLU A 215 -26.89 -7.31 -12.88
CA GLU A 215 -27.16 -7.80 -11.51
C GLU A 215 -25.99 -7.46 -10.58
N ALA A 216 -24.75 -7.79 -10.94
CA ALA A 216 -23.57 -7.44 -10.17
C ALA A 216 -23.37 -5.93 -10.10
N THR A 217 -23.72 -5.20 -11.18
CA THR A 217 -23.64 -3.73 -11.19
C THR A 217 -24.62 -3.13 -10.18
N GLN A 218 -25.87 -3.54 -10.18
CA GLN A 218 -26.86 -3.07 -9.23
C GLN A 218 -26.50 -3.46 -7.79
N ALA A 219 -25.97 -4.65 -7.57
CA ALA A 219 -25.58 -5.12 -6.25
C ALA A 219 -24.47 -4.28 -5.58
N ILE A 220 -23.58 -3.66 -6.38
CA ILE A 220 -22.45 -2.88 -5.84
C ILE A 220 -22.83 -1.43 -5.52
N PHE A 221 -23.95 -0.91 -6.03
CA PHE A 221 -24.41 0.45 -5.74
C PHE A 221 -25.50 0.46 -4.68
N THR A 222 -25.51 1.53 -3.89
CA THR A 222 -26.62 1.85 -2.98
C THR A 222 -27.73 2.59 -3.75
N GLU A 223 -28.94 2.66 -3.17
CA GLU A 223 -30.08 3.39 -3.78
C GLU A 223 -29.78 4.88 -4.01
N ASP A 224 -28.94 5.50 -3.17
CA ASP A 224 -28.51 6.89 -3.26
C ASP A 224 -27.23 7.08 -4.12
N GLY A 225 -26.81 6.02 -4.84
CA GLY A 225 -25.78 6.06 -5.89
C GLY A 225 -24.34 6.04 -5.38
N TRP A 226 -24.08 5.52 -4.18
CA TRP A 226 -22.73 5.25 -3.69
C TRP A 226 -22.29 3.84 -4.08
N MET A 227 -21.03 3.70 -4.48
CA MET A 227 -20.46 2.38 -4.71
C MET A 227 -19.93 1.80 -3.39
N LYS A 228 -20.35 0.60 -3.09
CA LYS A 228 -19.84 -0.22 -1.97
C LYS A 228 -18.51 -0.83 -2.37
N THR A 229 -17.46 -0.57 -1.57
CA THR A 229 -16.12 -1.11 -1.89
C THR A 229 -15.94 -2.56 -1.44
N GLY A 230 -16.75 -3.02 -0.50
CA GLY A 230 -16.56 -4.30 0.19
C GLY A 230 -15.43 -4.27 1.21
N ASP A 231 -14.74 -3.14 1.38
CA ASP A 231 -13.66 -2.98 2.34
C ASP A 231 -14.17 -2.24 3.59
N LEU A 232 -13.77 -2.72 4.75
CA LEU A 232 -14.14 -2.19 6.06
C LEU A 232 -13.07 -1.21 6.55
N CYS A 233 -13.50 -0.07 7.09
CA CYS A 233 -12.57 0.96 7.53
C CYS A 233 -13.14 1.81 8.66
N THR A 234 -12.26 2.65 9.21
CA THR A 234 -12.58 3.86 9.97
C THR A 234 -11.96 5.06 9.28
N ILE A 235 -12.53 6.26 9.48
CA ILE A 235 -11.98 7.53 8.97
C ILE A 235 -11.86 8.46 10.17
N ASP A 236 -10.63 8.97 10.43
CA ASP A 236 -10.40 9.89 11.54
C ASP A 236 -10.91 11.32 11.24
N ALA A 237 -10.87 12.19 12.25
CA ALA A 237 -11.33 13.58 12.15
C ALA A 237 -10.62 14.41 11.07
N ASP A 238 -9.40 14.03 10.69
CA ASP A 238 -8.63 14.67 9.61
C ASP A 238 -8.82 14.01 8.24
N GLY A 239 -9.71 13.01 8.14
CA GLY A 239 -10.09 12.33 6.91
C GLY A 239 -9.17 11.18 6.49
N PHE A 240 -8.24 10.73 7.35
CA PHE A 240 -7.39 9.59 7.04
C PHE A 240 -8.14 8.28 7.20
N ILE A 241 -8.00 7.39 6.22
CA ILE A 241 -8.66 6.10 6.14
C ILE A 241 -7.76 5.02 6.73
N TYR A 242 -8.32 4.20 7.61
CA TYR A 242 -7.68 3.03 8.22
C TYR A 242 -8.46 1.78 7.84
N LEU A 243 -7.94 1.01 6.90
CA LEU A 243 -8.54 -0.26 6.48
C LEU A 243 -8.42 -1.30 7.60
N ARG A 244 -9.49 -2.08 7.78
CA ARG A 244 -9.60 -3.12 8.82
C ARG A 244 -9.70 -4.52 8.26
N GLY A 245 -10.14 -4.66 7.01
CA GLY A 245 -10.31 -5.93 6.33
C GLY A 245 -11.42 -5.87 5.29
N ARG A 246 -11.82 -7.03 4.80
CA ARG A 246 -12.92 -7.16 3.83
C ARG A 246 -14.20 -7.63 4.49
N ASN A 247 -15.31 -7.07 4.07
CA ASN A 247 -16.64 -7.46 4.58
C ASN A 247 -16.91 -8.96 4.38
N LYS A 248 -16.48 -9.52 3.25
CA LYS A 248 -16.64 -10.96 2.93
C LYS A 248 -15.77 -11.88 3.79
N ASN A 249 -14.68 -11.37 4.36
CA ASN A 249 -13.72 -12.13 5.16
C ASN A 249 -14.01 -12.00 6.66
N MET A 250 -14.87 -11.05 7.05
CA MET A 250 -15.23 -10.83 8.44
C MET A 250 -15.86 -12.10 9.03
N ILE A 251 -15.33 -12.55 10.16
CA ILE A 251 -15.83 -13.73 10.89
C ILE A 251 -16.69 -13.24 12.05
N LEU A 252 -17.89 -13.81 12.18
CA LEU A 252 -18.72 -13.52 13.33
C LEU A 252 -18.35 -14.48 14.48
N GLY A 253 -17.75 -13.93 15.52
CA GLY A 253 -17.37 -14.71 16.70
C GLY A 253 -18.57 -15.25 17.47
N PRO A 254 -18.37 -16.28 18.33
CA PRO A 254 -19.45 -16.95 19.07
C PRO A 254 -20.26 -16.02 19.98
N SER A 255 -19.70 -14.90 20.40
CA SER A 255 -20.36 -13.87 21.21
C SER A 255 -21.02 -12.75 20.38
N GLY A 256 -21.07 -12.90 19.03
CA GLY A 256 -21.61 -11.88 18.14
C GLY A 256 -20.65 -10.74 17.82
N GLN A 257 -19.37 -10.86 18.21
CA GLN A 257 -18.36 -9.85 17.89
C GLN A 257 -17.82 -10.04 16.46
N ASN A 258 -17.58 -8.92 15.78
CA ASN A 258 -16.89 -8.95 14.49
C ASN A 258 -15.40 -9.21 14.71
N ILE A 259 -14.87 -10.18 13.98
CA ILE A 259 -13.45 -10.52 13.96
C ILE A 259 -12.94 -10.23 12.56
N TYR A 260 -11.86 -9.48 12.47
CA TYR A 260 -11.20 -9.12 11.23
C TYR A 260 -9.94 -9.97 11.06
N PRO A 261 -9.98 -11.02 10.22
CA PRO A 261 -8.85 -11.95 10.02
C PRO A 261 -7.55 -11.24 9.73
N GLU A 262 -7.59 -10.22 8.88
CA GLU A 262 -6.42 -9.47 8.43
C GLU A 262 -5.68 -8.77 9.59
N GLU A 263 -6.37 -8.35 10.65
CA GLU A 263 -5.73 -7.75 11.83
C GLU A 263 -4.95 -8.79 12.67
N ILE A 264 -5.41 -10.03 12.68
CA ILE A 264 -4.74 -11.15 13.37
C ILE A 264 -3.57 -11.62 12.52
N GLU A 265 -3.77 -11.76 11.21
CA GLU A 265 -2.75 -12.14 10.24
C GLU A 265 -1.58 -11.16 10.25
N ASP A 266 -1.83 -9.84 10.30
CA ASP A 266 -0.78 -8.83 10.41
C ASP A 266 0.08 -9.04 11.67
N ARG A 267 -0.52 -9.40 12.79
CA ARG A 267 0.23 -9.72 14.02
C ARG A 267 1.04 -11.00 13.90
N LEU A 268 0.45 -12.07 13.37
CA LEU A 268 1.12 -13.36 13.18
C LEU A 268 2.28 -13.24 12.18
N ASN A 269 2.08 -12.52 11.08
CA ASN A 269 3.10 -12.30 10.05
C ASN A 269 4.29 -11.45 10.55
N ASN A 270 4.15 -10.78 11.70
CA ASN A 270 5.25 -10.09 12.39
C ASN A 270 5.98 -10.96 13.42
N MET A 271 5.51 -12.19 13.68
CA MET A 271 6.20 -13.10 14.59
C MET A 271 7.45 -13.71 13.93
N PRO A 272 8.50 -14.01 14.72
CA PRO A 272 9.66 -14.76 14.22
C PRO A 272 9.22 -16.07 13.56
N TYR A 273 9.89 -16.43 12.47
CA TYR A 273 9.67 -17.68 11.73
C TYR A 273 8.29 -17.85 11.08
N VAL A 274 7.52 -16.79 10.95
CA VAL A 274 6.28 -16.75 10.18
C VAL A 274 6.50 -16.02 8.87
N CYS A 275 6.32 -16.74 7.74
CA CYS A 275 6.34 -16.12 6.41
C CYS A 275 4.98 -15.52 6.06
N GLU A 276 3.93 -16.28 6.28
CA GLU A 276 2.56 -15.92 5.94
C GLU A 276 1.58 -16.65 6.86
N SER A 277 0.44 -16.05 7.14
CA SER A 277 -0.64 -16.68 7.87
C SER A 277 -1.98 -16.36 7.25
N LEU A 278 -2.94 -17.27 7.43
CA LEU A 278 -4.33 -17.13 7.02
C LEU A 278 -5.23 -17.52 8.19
N ILE A 279 -6.15 -16.63 8.56
CA ILE A 279 -7.15 -16.90 9.60
C ILE A 279 -8.46 -17.33 8.94
N ILE A 280 -8.95 -18.48 9.36
CA ILE A 280 -10.22 -19.04 8.91
C ILE A 280 -11.10 -19.39 10.11
N GLU A 281 -12.40 -19.53 9.85
CA GLU A 281 -13.31 -20.21 10.77
C GLU A 281 -13.43 -21.68 10.37
N GLN A 282 -13.26 -22.56 11.33
CA GLN A 282 -13.49 -23.98 11.17
C GLN A 282 -14.21 -24.54 12.42
N ASP A 283 -15.38 -25.12 12.24
CA ASP A 283 -16.20 -25.70 13.31
C ASP A 283 -16.47 -24.72 14.49
N GLY A 284 -16.77 -23.45 14.16
CA GLY A 284 -17.04 -22.40 15.15
C GLY A 284 -15.80 -21.89 15.91
N LYS A 285 -14.60 -22.26 15.46
CA LYS A 285 -13.32 -21.83 16.05
C LYS A 285 -12.48 -21.07 15.05
N LEU A 286 -11.72 -20.10 15.56
CA LEU A 286 -10.67 -19.45 14.78
C LEU A 286 -9.48 -20.39 14.64
N VAL A 287 -9.05 -20.63 13.41
CA VAL A 287 -7.89 -21.45 13.08
C VAL A 287 -6.91 -20.58 12.29
N ALA A 288 -5.65 -20.56 12.72
CA ALA A 288 -4.57 -19.95 11.98
C ALA A 288 -3.84 -21.03 11.17
N LEU A 289 -3.82 -20.88 9.85
CA LEU A 289 -2.93 -21.61 8.96
C LEU A 289 -1.66 -20.78 8.83
N VAL A 290 -0.50 -21.35 9.19
CA VAL A 290 0.78 -20.63 9.20
C VAL A 290 1.75 -21.30 8.23
N TYR A 291 2.31 -20.50 7.33
CA TYR A 291 3.44 -20.91 6.51
C TYR A 291 4.74 -20.49 7.20
N PRO A 292 5.54 -21.44 7.70
CA PRO A 292 6.72 -21.15 8.48
C PRO A 292 7.91 -20.77 7.59
N ASP A 293 8.82 -19.96 8.16
CA ASP A 293 10.14 -19.68 7.60
C ASP A 293 11.12 -20.78 8.02
N ILE A 294 11.11 -21.88 7.31
CA ILE A 294 11.93 -23.07 7.63
C ILE A 294 13.42 -22.80 7.45
N ASP A 295 13.79 -21.89 6.55
CA ASP A 295 15.20 -21.60 6.24
C ASP A 295 15.88 -20.79 7.36
N ASN A 296 15.13 -20.12 8.23
CA ASN A 296 15.62 -19.30 9.33
C ASN A 296 15.19 -19.79 10.71
N ALA A 297 14.50 -20.94 10.79
CA ALA A 297 14.01 -21.55 12.04
C ALA A 297 15.04 -22.40 12.80
#